data_da8e5f8a1f3e72d6f917694971f98b9e
#
_entry.id   da8e5f8a1f3e72d6f917694971f98b9e
#
_cell.length_a   1.000
_cell.length_b   1.000
_cell.length_c   1.000
_cell.angle_alpha   90.00
_cell.angle_beta   90.00
_cell.angle_gamma   90.00
#
_symmetry.space_group_name_H-M   'P 1'
#
loop_
_entity.id
_entity.type
_entity.pdbx_description
1 polymer ?
#
loop_
_entity_poly.entity_id
_entity_poly.type
_entity_poly.pdbx_seq_one_letter_code
_entity_poly.pdbx_strand_id
1 'polypeptide(L)'
;MLVNTSYHNPEIEKNIDKEVGKPFSLKDRVLLGGIGSPPLEITSASSNIYNLLSLNNDRNRCNIELRPNGILLRFRARLDSYTLVIPFYKLVLYKGDFAQYSIYRDNHFVKVKADTKAIQKFFVKILDAKASSTPESL
;
A
#
# COMPACT_ATOMS: atom_id res chain seq x y z
N MET A 1 -4.68 -5.77 7.82
CA MET A 1 -5.21 -4.98 8.94
C MET A 1 -5.06 -3.50 8.68
N LEU A 2 -5.98 -2.72 9.19
CA LEU A 2 -5.92 -1.26 9.14
C LEU A 2 -5.60 -0.77 10.56
N VAL A 3 -4.44 -0.12 10.74
CA VAL A 3 -3.96 0.27 12.06
C VAL A 3 -3.55 1.73 12.09
N ASN A 4 -3.72 2.36 13.26
CA ASN A 4 -3.18 3.70 13.51
C ASN A 4 -1.69 3.57 13.83
N THR A 5 -0.85 4.18 13.01
CA THR A 5 0.61 4.12 13.13
C THR A 5 1.21 5.48 13.50
N SER A 6 0.41 6.37 14.09
CA SER A 6 0.87 7.71 14.50
C SER A 6 1.98 7.67 15.52
N TYR A 7 1.96 6.67 16.39
CA TYR A 7 2.94 6.52 17.46
C TYR A 7 3.69 5.21 17.32
N HIS A 8 4.94 5.23 17.77
CA HIS A 8 5.76 4.04 17.80
C HIS A 8 5.12 2.98 18.70
N ASN A 9 4.83 1.81 18.16
CA ASN A 9 4.27 0.69 18.90
C ASN A 9 4.98 -0.60 18.45
N PRO A 10 5.88 -1.14 19.28
CA PRO A 10 6.66 -2.33 18.90
C PRO A 10 5.80 -3.56 18.57
N GLU A 11 4.65 -3.69 19.23
CA GLU A 11 3.75 -4.82 18.98
C GLU A 11 3.09 -4.73 17.61
N ILE A 12 2.64 -3.52 17.25
CA ILE A 12 2.09 -3.28 15.90
C ILE A 12 3.14 -3.51 14.84
N GLU A 13 4.36 -3.00 15.04
CA GLU A 13 5.46 -3.21 14.10
C GLU A 13 5.79 -4.69 13.94
N LYS A 14 5.80 -5.44 15.02
CA LYS A 14 6.03 -6.87 14.99
C LYS A 14 4.95 -7.60 14.19
N ASN A 15 3.69 -7.21 14.35
CA ASN A 15 2.58 -7.78 13.61
C ASN A 15 2.66 -7.44 12.11
N ILE A 16 3.06 -6.23 11.79
CA ILE A 16 3.29 -5.82 10.40
C ILE A 16 4.38 -6.66 9.77
N ASP A 17 5.53 -6.79 10.44
CA ASP A 17 6.66 -7.59 9.95
C ASP A 17 6.27 -9.05 9.75
N LYS A 18 5.41 -9.58 10.62
CA LYS A 18 4.92 -10.94 10.51
C LYS A 18 4.03 -11.14 9.26
N GLU A 19 3.22 -10.15 8.92
CA GLU A 19 2.31 -10.25 7.76
C GLU A 19 3.01 -10.00 6.43
N VAL A 20 3.89 -9.02 6.36
CA VAL A 20 4.46 -8.55 5.08
C VAL A 20 5.98 -8.64 5.01
N GLY A 21 6.62 -9.13 6.08
CA GLY A 21 8.08 -9.20 6.16
C GLY A 21 8.68 -7.92 6.70
N LYS A 22 9.93 -8.02 7.15
CA LYS A 22 10.69 -6.87 7.65
C LYS A 22 11.00 -5.88 6.53
N PRO A 23 11.21 -4.60 6.85
CA PRO A 23 11.63 -3.63 5.82
C PRO A 23 12.87 -4.13 5.09
N PHE A 24 12.93 -3.82 3.79
CA PHE A 24 14.12 -4.14 3.01
C PHE A 24 15.35 -3.42 3.55
N SER A 25 16.50 -4.07 3.49
CA SER A 25 17.78 -3.47 3.81
C SER A 25 18.12 -2.35 2.81
N LEU A 26 19.04 -1.47 3.17
CA LEU A 26 19.46 -0.41 2.27
C LEU A 26 19.99 -0.96 0.94
N LYS A 27 20.75 -2.06 1.01
CA LYS A 27 21.26 -2.73 -0.19
C LYS A 27 20.13 -3.20 -1.10
N ASP A 28 19.11 -3.85 -0.52
CA ASP A 28 17.98 -4.36 -1.30
C ASP A 28 17.16 -3.22 -1.90
N ARG A 29 17.01 -2.10 -1.17
CA ARG A 29 16.31 -0.92 -1.69
C ARG A 29 17.00 -0.38 -2.94
N VAL A 30 18.32 -0.34 -2.93
CA VAL A 30 19.10 0.12 -4.10
C VAL A 30 18.92 -0.84 -5.27
N LEU A 31 19.00 -2.15 -5.01
CA LEU A 31 18.84 -3.16 -6.05
C LEU A 31 17.44 -3.15 -6.69
N LEU A 32 16.42 -2.83 -5.90
CA LEU A 32 15.04 -2.77 -6.38
C LEU A 32 14.71 -1.44 -7.07
N GLY A 33 15.60 -0.46 -7.02
CA GLY A 33 15.34 0.86 -7.56
C GLY A 33 14.35 1.66 -6.72
N GLY A 34 14.34 1.41 -5.40
CA GLY A 34 13.43 2.04 -4.46
C GLY A 34 12.24 1.17 -4.12
N ILE A 35 11.66 1.39 -2.94
CA ILE A 35 10.54 0.62 -2.41
C ILE A 35 9.29 1.45 -2.15
N GLY A 36 9.38 2.78 -2.29
CA GLY A 36 8.27 3.70 -2.04
C GLY A 36 7.64 4.20 -3.32
N SER A 37 6.32 4.36 -3.32
CA SER A 37 5.62 4.96 -4.44
C SER A 37 5.77 6.48 -4.44
N PRO A 38 5.58 7.13 -5.60
CA PRO A 38 5.24 8.55 -5.59
C PRO A 38 3.95 8.78 -4.80
N PRO A 39 3.66 10.02 -4.38
CA PRO A 39 2.36 10.32 -3.78
C PRO A 39 1.23 9.96 -4.73
N LEU A 40 0.21 9.28 -4.19
CA LEU A 40 -0.94 8.79 -4.96
C LEU A 40 -2.18 9.56 -4.54
N GLU A 41 -2.95 10.08 -5.49
CA GLU A 41 -4.22 10.72 -5.21
C GLU A 41 -5.32 9.67 -5.08
N ILE A 42 -6.01 9.66 -3.93
CA ILE A 42 -7.11 8.75 -3.68
C ILE A 42 -8.38 9.30 -4.30
N THR A 43 -9.03 8.52 -5.16
CA THR A 43 -10.27 8.91 -5.83
C THR A 43 -11.50 8.29 -5.17
N SER A 44 -11.34 7.15 -4.51
CA SER A 44 -12.42 6.46 -3.83
C SER A 44 -11.83 5.50 -2.79
N ALA A 45 -12.61 5.15 -1.78
CA ALA A 45 -12.18 4.23 -0.75
C ALA A 45 -13.38 3.54 -0.09
N SER A 46 -13.12 2.39 0.54
CA SER A 46 -14.13 1.69 1.33
C SER A 46 -14.57 2.52 2.54
N SER A 47 -15.73 2.19 3.10
CA SER A 47 -16.40 3.01 4.13
C SER A 47 -15.51 3.39 5.29
N ASN A 48 -14.76 2.44 5.86
CA ASN A 48 -13.90 2.71 7.02
C ASN A 48 -12.81 3.73 6.68
N ILE A 49 -12.18 3.56 5.53
CA ILE A 49 -11.12 4.45 5.08
C ILE A 49 -11.71 5.79 4.65
N TYR A 50 -12.83 5.76 3.92
CA TYR A 50 -13.52 6.97 3.51
C TYR A 50 -13.88 7.85 4.71
N ASN A 51 -14.39 7.25 5.78
CA ASN A 51 -14.77 7.99 6.99
C ASN A 51 -13.57 8.68 7.62
N LEU A 52 -12.41 8.02 7.64
CA LEU A 52 -11.18 8.64 8.12
C LEU A 52 -10.73 9.78 7.21
N LEU A 53 -10.75 9.56 5.89
CA LEU A 53 -10.33 10.56 4.91
C LEU A 53 -11.24 11.78 4.91
N SER A 54 -12.53 11.61 5.22
CA SER A 54 -13.49 12.71 5.25
C SER A 54 -13.19 13.76 6.34
N LEU A 55 -12.30 13.42 7.29
CA LEU A 55 -11.84 14.37 8.29
C LEU A 55 -10.82 15.37 7.75
N ASN A 56 -10.27 15.12 6.58
CA ASN A 56 -9.29 16.01 5.96
C ASN A 56 -9.97 17.12 5.16
N ASN A 57 -9.34 18.30 5.15
CA ASN A 57 -9.82 19.44 4.38
C ASN A 57 -9.15 19.55 3.01
N ASP A 58 -8.08 18.79 2.78
CA ASP A 58 -7.29 18.79 1.56
C ASP A 58 -7.53 17.54 0.71
N ARG A 59 -6.84 17.50 -0.43
CA ARG A 59 -6.82 16.31 -1.27
C ARG A 59 -6.30 15.12 -0.49
N ASN A 60 -6.97 14.00 -0.64
CA ASN A 60 -6.55 12.76 0.01
C ASN A 60 -5.44 12.09 -0.79
N ARG A 61 -4.36 11.80 -0.12
CA ARG A 61 -3.19 11.16 -0.71
C ARG A 61 -2.74 9.99 0.14
N CYS A 62 -2.13 9.03 -0.53
CA CYS A 62 -1.49 7.91 0.14
C CYS A 62 -0.15 7.64 -0.51
N ASN A 63 0.63 6.80 0.13
CA ASN A 63 1.82 6.22 -0.47
C ASN A 63 1.88 4.74 -0.14
N ILE A 64 2.63 4.01 -0.95
CA ILE A 64 2.79 2.58 -0.79
C ILE A 64 4.26 2.27 -0.58
N GLU A 65 4.54 1.42 0.40
CA GLU A 65 5.86 0.86 0.64
C GLU A 65 5.86 -0.62 0.29
N LEU A 66 6.80 -1.04 -0.54
CA LEU A 66 6.98 -2.44 -0.87
C LEU A 66 7.71 -3.16 0.26
N ARG A 67 7.20 -4.32 0.62
CA ARG A 67 7.80 -5.24 1.61
C ARG A 67 8.04 -6.59 0.95
N PRO A 68 8.88 -7.46 1.54
CA PRO A 68 9.17 -8.78 0.95
C PRO A 68 7.94 -9.62 0.64
N ASN A 69 6.91 -9.56 1.49
CA ASN A 69 5.72 -10.42 1.35
C ASN A 69 4.42 -9.62 1.23
N GLY A 70 4.49 -8.36 0.88
CA GLY A 70 3.30 -7.55 0.75
C GLY A 70 3.59 -6.07 0.54
N ILE A 71 2.60 -5.25 0.82
CA ILE A 71 2.71 -3.79 0.74
C ILE A 71 2.10 -3.14 1.97
N LEU A 72 2.56 -1.93 2.25
CA LEU A 72 1.95 -1.05 3.24
C LEU A 72 1.39 0.16 2.50
N LEU A 73 0.10 0.41 2.66
CA LEU A 73 -0.54 1.60 2.11
C LEU A 73 -0.80 2.57 3.27
N ARG A 74 -0.15 3.73 3.21
CA ARG A 74 -0.21 4.72 4.29
C ARG A 74 -0.96 5.96 3.85
N PHE A 75 -1.82 6.45 4.73
CA PHE A 75 -2.54 7.71 4.52
C PHE A 75 -2.69 8.45 5.84
N ARG A 76 -3.03 9.72 5.75
CA ARG A 76 -3.26 10.55 6.96
C ARG A 76 -4.72 10.92 7.06
N ALA A 77 -5.21 10.91 8.30
CA ALA A 77 -6.51 11.44 8.65
C ALA A 77 -6.29 12.48 9.76
N ARG A 78 -6.33 13.76 9.42
CA ARG A 78 -5.97 14.87 10.28
C ARG A 78 -4.51 14.74 10.77
N LEU A 79 -4.31 14.56 12.07
CA LEU A 79 -2.97 14.45 12.67
C LEU A 79 -2.49 13.00 12.80
N ASP A 80 -3.38 12.07 12.55
CA ASP A 80 -3.06 10.65 12.68
C ASP A 80 -2.61 10.03 11.35
N SER A 81 -1.71 9.06 11.46
CA SER A 81 -1.27 8.26 10.33
C SER A 81 -1.86 6.86 10.45
N TYR A 82 -2.37 6.35 9.34
CA TYR A 82 -2.95 5.01 9.27
C TYR A 82 -2.21 4.19 8.23
N THR A 83 -2.13 2.90 8.48
CA THR A 83 -1.50 1.95 7.56
C THR A 83 -2.44 0.79 7.31
N LEU A 84 -2.73 0.55 6.03
CA LEU A 84 -3.39 -0.67 5.58
C LEU A 84 -2.29 -1.66 5.20
N VAL A 85 -2.22 -2.77 5.94
CA VAL A 85 -1.20 -3.81 5.76
C VAL A 85 -1.79 -4.88 4.85
N ILE A 86 -1.15 -5.15 3.71
CA ILE A 86 -1.70 -6.08 2.72
C ILE A 86 -0.62 -7.10 2.32
N PRO A 87 -0.68 -8.32 2.87
CA PRO A 87 0.20 -9.38 2.39
C PRO A 87 -0.17 -9.77 0.95
N PHE A 88 0.79 -10.23 0.17
CA PHE A 88 0.57 -10.54 -1.25
C PHE A 88 -0.54 -11.56 -1.47
N TYR A 89 -0.70 -12.53 -0.58
CA TYR A 89 -1.74 -13.55 -0.76
C TYR A 89 -3.16 -13.00 -0.59
N LYS A 90 -3.31 -11.81 0.00
CA LYS A 90 -4.61 -11.13 0.12
C LYS A 90 -4.75 -9.94 -0.82
N LEU A 91 -3.66 -9.51 -1.44
CA LEU A 91 -3.67 -8.34 -2.31
C LEU A 91 -4.38 -8.64 -3.62
N VAL A 92 -5.37 -7.82 -3.95
CA VAL A 92 -5.96 -7.79 -5.28
C VAL A 92 -5.73 -6.42 -5.86
N LEU A 93 -5.04 -6.37 -6.99
CA LEU A 93 -4.80 -5.16 -7.76
C LEU A 93 -5.60 -5.22 -9.04
N TYR A 94 -6.37 -4.18 -9.29
CA TYR A 94 -7.16 -4.07 -10.51
C TYR A 94 -6.82 -2.77 -11.22
N LYS A 95 -6.39 -2.89 -12.48
CA LYS A 95 -6.16 -1.73 -13.33
C LYS A 95 -7.48 -1.37 -14.02
N GLY A 96 -8.07 -0.25 -13.60
CA GLY A 96 -9.30 0.24 -14.17
C GLY A 96 -9.06 1.14 -15.38
N ASP A 97 -10.15 1.67 -15.91
CA ASP A 97 -10.11 2.65 -16.99
C ASP A 97 -9.54 3.99 -16.50
N PHE A 98 -9.11 4.84 -17.45
CA PHE A 98 -8.65 6.20 -17.17
C PHE A 98 -7.47 6.28 -16.19
N ALA A 99 -6.47 5.41 -16.39
CA ALA A 99 -5.24 5.43 -15.59
C ALA A 99 -5.54 5.40 -14.08
N GLN A 100 -6.31 4.41 -13.66
CA GLN A 100 -6.68 4.20 -12.27
C GLN A 100 -6.33 2.79 -11.82
N TYR A 101 -5.84 2.66 -10.58
CA TYR A 101 -5.66 1.36 -9.94
C TYR A 101 -6.54 1.26 -8.71
N SER A 102 -7.12 0.07 -8.52
CA SER A 102 -7.86 -0.28 -7.31
C SER A 102 -7.06 -1.30 -6.52
N ILE A 103 -6.92 -1.06 -5.23
CA ILE A 103 -6.12 -1.86 -4.31
C ILE A 103 -7.06 -2.41 -3.27
N TYR A 104 -7.17 -3.74 -3.20
CA TYR A 104 -8.11 -4.41 -2.30
C TYR A 104 -7.39 -5.30 -1.30
N ARG A 105 -7.90 -5.30 -0.08
CA ARG A 105 -7.67 -6.36 0.90
C ARG A 105 -8.99 -6.63 1.61
N ASP A 106 -9.57 -7.81 1.40
CA ASP A 106 -10.87 -8.19 2.01
C ASP A 106 -11.92 -7.11 1.70
N ASN A 107 -12.52 -6.51 2.72
CA ASN A 107 -13.52 -5.45 2.56
C ASN A 107 -12.93 -4.04 2.41
N HIS A 108 -11.62 -3.92 2.55
CA HIS A 108 -10.96 -2.62 2.40
C HIS A 108 -10.50 -2.41 0.96
N PHE A 109 -10.75 -1.22 0.44
CA PHE A 109 -10.18 -0.84 -0.85
C PHE A 109 -9.83 0.64 -0.89
N VAL A 110 -8.89 0.95 -1.77
CA VAL A 110 -8.51 2.32 -2.12
C VAL A 110 -8.31 2.36 -3.62
N LYS A 111 -8.92 3.35 -4.26
CA LYS A 111 -8.71 3.62 -5.69
C LYS A 111 -7.85 4.87 -5.83
N VAL A 112 -6.85 4.80 -6.68
CA VAL A 112 -5.87 5.87 -6.84
C VAL A 112 -5.67 6.19 -8.32
N LYS A 113 -5.31 7.43 -8.61
CA LYS A 113 -4.88 7.83 -9.96
C LYS A 113 -3.50 7.27 -10.24
N ALA A 114 -3.31 6.78 -11.46
CA ALA A 114 -2.03 6.27 -11.92
C ALA A 114 -1.71 6.90 -13.29
N ASP A 115 -1.65 8.22 -13.30
CA ASP A 115 -1.56 9.04 -14.50
C ASP A 115 -0.12 9.43 -14.89
N THR A 116 0.87 8.94 -14.19
CA THR A 116 2.29 9.16 -14.54
C THR A 116 2.99 7.84 -14.81
N LYS A 117 4.07 7.91 -15.59
CA LYS A 117 4.89 6.74 -15.87
C LYS A 117 5.53 6.16 -14.60
N ALA A 118 5.93 7.02 -13.68
CA ALA A 118 6.55 6.60 -12.43
C ALA A 118 5.56 5.77 -11.58
N ILE A 119 4.32 6.22 -11.50
CA ILE A 119 3.28 5.48 -10.78
C ILE A 119 2.99 4.15 -11.46
N GLN A 120 2.83 4.14 -12.79
CA GLN A 120 2.61 2.91 -13.56
C GLN A 120 3.74 1.90 -13.32
N LYS A 121 4.99 2.35 -13.36
CA LYS A 121 6.14 1.49 -13.11
C LYS A 121 6.12 0.91 -11.70
N PHE A 122 5.70 1.68 -10.72
CA PHE A 122 5.62 1.20 -9.33
C PHE A 122 4.59 0.09 -9.19
N PHE A 123 3.43 0.22 -9.82
CA PHE A 123 2.41 -0.83 -9.79
C PHE A 123 2.87 -2.10 -10.51
N VAL A 124 3.59 -1.98 -11.60
CA VAL A 124 4.20 -3.14 -12.28
C VAL A 124 5.19 -3.83 -11.32
N LYS A 125 5.99 -3.05 -10.59
CA LYS A 125 6.92 -3.60 -9.60
C LYS A 125 6.18 -4.40 -8.52
N ILE A 126 5.04 -3.91 -8.03
CA ILE A 126 4.21 -4.64 -7.07
C ILE A 126 3.71 -5.95 -7.67
N LEU A 127 3.19 -5.91 -8.90
CA LEU A 127 2.68 -7.10 -9.57
C LEU A 127 3.77 -8.15 -9.78
N ASP A 128 4.96 -7.72 -10.17
CA ASP A 128 6.10 -8.62 -10.34
C ASP A 128 6.52 -9.26 -9.01
N ALA A 129 6.55 -8.46 -7.94
CA ALA A 129 6.89 -8.95 -6.60
C ALA A 129 5.85 -9.96 -6.11
N LYS A 130 4.56 -9.67 -6.33
CA LYS A 130 3.48 -10.58 -5.97
C LYS A 130 3.58 -11.89 -6.73
N ALA A 131 3.83 -11.83 -8.04
CA ALA A 131 3.98 -13.02 -8.88
C ALA A 131 5.15 -13.87 -8.40
N SER A 132 6.28 -13.27 -8.04
CA SER A 132 7.45 -13.98 -7.55
C SER A 132 7.25 -14.62 -6.19
N SER A 133 6.32 -14.12 -5.39
CA SER A 133 6.01 -14.65 -4.06
C SER A 133 5.05 -15.83 -4.10
N THR A 134 4.36 -16.06 -5.22
CA THR A 134 3.38 -17.13 -5.34
C THR A 134 4.09 -18.49 -5.44
N PRO A 135 3.73 -19.47 -4.59
CA PRO A 135 4.33 -20.81 -4.67
C PRO A 135 4.06 -21.48 -6.02
N GLU A 136 5.10 -22.06 -6.62
CA GLU A 136 4.99 -22.72 -7.92
C GLU A 136 4.18 -24.01 -7.88
N SER A 137 4.04 -24.61 -6.71
CA SER A 137 3.36 -25.90 -6.51
C SER A 137 1.85 -25.79 -6.52
N LEU A 138 1.30 -24.66 -6.78
CA LEU A 138 -0.16 -24.46 -6.79
C LEU A 138 -0.77 -24.60 -8.19
#